data_664a73ca103e853dfaeb12a8576e5e7a
#
_entry.id   664a73ca103e853dfaeb12a8576e5e7a
#
_cell.length_a   1.000
_cell.length_b   1.000
_cell.length_c   1.000
_cell.angle_alpha   90.00
_cell.angle_beta   90.00
_cell.angle_gamma   90.00
#
_symmetry.space_group_name_H-M   'P 1'
#
loop_
_entity.id
_entity.type
_entity.pdbx_description
1 polymer ?
#
loop_
_entity_poly.entity_id
_entity_poly.type
_entity_poly.pdbx_seq_one_letter_code
_entity_poly.pdbx_strand_id
1 'polypeptide(L)'
;MKTILIIQTFEVLASGVLYVPLYKYLKGKIFNWSYNKNKAKTLMSKSWWLILSGVAEVLYLKIDQIMLGMINGYSTVATYAVAARLSEAWYFFSTIITASFFPLLILAKKESEEKYKHTLLDLSRKLFFCALIISIFITIIAHTAINILYGEAYAESATILIIHIWASLFVFMRAVLSKWLVIENMLPFSLVTHISGAIVNIILNLILIPKMGGIGSAIATVISYSISSYFSLFIFKRTRVMGWIMTKAIFTCFLIFRGKNETIHK
;
A
#
# COMPACT_ATOMS: atom_id res chain seq x y z
N MET A 1 -10.78 -15.11 -22.51
CA MET A 1 -9.46 -15.15 -21.90
C MET A 1 -8.36 -14.64 -22.83
N LYS A 2 -8.16 -15.18 -24.04
CA LYS A 2 -7.14 -14.70 -25.00
C LYS A 2 -7.23 -13.20 -25.33
N THR A 3 -8.44 -12.66 -25.56
CA THR A 3 -8.66 -11.25 -25.88
C THR A 3 -8.22 -10.30 -24.74
N ILE A 4 -8.47 -10.66 -23.48
CA ILE A 4 -8.07 -9.86 -22.33
C ILE A 4 -6.54 -9.79 -22.21
N LEU A 5 -5.85 -10.92 -22.41
CA LEU A 5 -4.40 -10.97 -22.43
C LEU A 5 -3.79 -10.12 -23.55
N ILE A 6 -4.40 -10.13 -24.74
CA ILE A 6 -3.97 -9.30 -25.87
C ILE A 6 -4.12 -7.82 -25.53
N ILE A 7 -5.27 -7.40 -24.96
CA ILE A 7 -5.50 -6.01 -24.56
C ILE A 7 -4.49 -5.56 -23.50
N GLN A 8 -4.23 -6.37 -22.48
CA GLN A 8 -3.24 -6.05 -21.44
C GLN A 8 -1.82 -5.96 -22.01
N THR A 9 -1.46 -6.86 -22.93
CA THR A 9 -0.14 -6.82 -23.58
C THR A 9 0.00 -5.55 -24.42
N PHE A 10 -1.05 -5.18 -25.17
CA PHE A 10 -1.06 -3.96 -25.98
C PHE A 10 -0.98 -2.70 -25.12
N GLU A 11 -1.65 -2.65 -23.98
CA GLU A 11 -1.59 -1.54 -23.02
C GLU A 11 -0.17 -1.32 -22.51
N VAL A 12 0.52 -2.40 -22.11
CA VAL A 12 1.91 -2.32 -21.62
C VAL A 12 2.87 -1.87 -22.71
N LEU A 13 2.71 -2.39 -23.94
CA LEU A 13 3.54 -1.99 -25.08
C LEU A 13 3.29 -0.54 -25.49
N ALA A 14 2.04 -0.12 -25.56
CA ALA A 14 1.66 1.26 -25.88
C ALA A 14 2.23 2.25 -24.84
N SER A 15 2.14 1.92 -23.55
CA SER A 15 2.74 2.70 -22.46
C SER A 15 4.25 2.84 -22.66
N GLY A 16 4.97 1.75 -22.92
CA GLY A 16 6.40 1.75 -23.16
C GLY A 16 6.80 2.64 -24.36
N VAL A 17 6.06 2.57 -25.45
CA VAL A 17 6.30 3.40 -26.66
C VAL A 17 6.06 4.89 -26.34
N LEU A 18 5.03 5.22 -25.57
CA LEU A 18 4.71 6.61 -25.20
C LEU A 18 5.75 7.23 -24.25
N TYR A 19 6.44 6.44 -23.44
CA TYR A 19 7.52 6.95 -22.57
C TYR A 19 8.73 7.47 -23.36
N VAL A 20 9.02 6.94 -24.55
CA VAL A 20 10.17 7.36 -25.35
C VAL A 20 10.10 8.84 -25.78
N PRO A 21 9.02 9.32 -26.44
CA PRO A 21 8.90 10.73 -26.80
C PRO A 21 8.81 11.65 -25.58
N LEU A 22 8.13 11.21 -24.51
CA LEU A 22 8.06 11.98 -23.27
C LEU A 22 9.43 12.17 -22.64
N TYR A 23 10.26 11.13 -22.60
CA TYR A 23 11.64 11.21 -22.10
C TYR A 23 12.51 12.13 -22.94
N LYS A 24 12.36 12.09 -24.28
CA LYS A 24 13.02 13.03 -25.20
C LYS A 24 12.57 14.48 -24.96
N TYR A 25 11.26 14.69 -24.79
CA TYR A 25 10.69 16.02 -24.51
C TYR A 25 11.27 16.61 -23.21
N LEU A 26 11.47 15.80 -22.19
CA LEU A 26 12.11 16.17 -20.92
C LEU A 26 13.64 16.29 -21.01
N LYS A 27 14.19 16.42 -22.23
CA LYS A 27 15.64 16.54 -22.53
C LYS A 27 16.48 15.33 -22.10
N GLY A 28 15.90 14.17 -21.96
CA GLY A 28 16.62 12.91 -21.71
C GLY A 28 17.45 12.47 -22.92
N LYS A 29 18.70 12.07 -22.69
CA LYS A 29 19.59 11.56 -23.75
C LYS A 29 19.49 10.03 -23.81
N ILE A 30 18.71 9.49 -24.76
CA ILE A 30 18.47 8.05 -24.88
C ILE A 30 19.69 7.29 -25.39
N PHE A 31 20.49 7.91 -26.27
CA PHE A 31 21.61 7.24 -26.94
C PHE A 31 22.97 7.40 -26.25
N ASN A 32 23.07 8.18 -25.17
CA ASN A 32 24.31 8.43 -24.44
C ASN A 32 24.42 7.63 -23.14
N TRP A 33 23.74 6.49 -23.07
CA TRP A 33 23.82 5.63 -21.90
C TRP A 33 25.11 4.84 -21.90
N SER A 34 25.85 4.93 -20.80
CA SER A 34 27.06 4.15 -20.57
C SER A 34 26.81 3.08 -19.52
N TYR A 35 27.21 1.85 -19.80
CA TYR A 35 27.14 0.76 -18.82
C TYR A 35 28.41 0.78 -17.95
N ASN A 36 28.22 0.88 -16.64
CA ASN A 36 29.29 0.75 -15.65
C ASN A 36 29.00 -0.45 -14.74
N LYS A 37 29.82 -1.51 -14.86
CA LYS A 37 29.66 -2.76 -14.13
C LYS A 37 29.64 -2.56 -12.61
N ASN A 38 30.49 -1.68 -12.07
CA ASN A 38 30.58 -1.44 -10.62
C ASN A 38 29.33 -0.73 -10.10
N LYS A 39 28.84 0.28 -10.83
CA LYS A 39 27.57 0.94 -10.50
C LYS A 39 26.39 -0.03 -10.59
N ALA A 40 26.33 -0.86 -11.64
CA ALA A 40 25.29 -1.85 -11.82
C ALA A 40 25.29 -2.86 -10.67
N LYS A 41 26.47 -3.37 -10.26
CA LYS A 41 26.61 -4.29 -9.12
C LYS A 41 26.16 -3.64 -7.82
N THR A 42 26.53 -2.38 -7.56
CA THR A 42 26.12 -1.64 -6.35
C THR A 42 24.61 -1.40 -6.33
N LEU A 43 24.02 -1.00 -7.45
CA LEU A 43 22.57 -0.82 -7.56
C LEU A 43 21.83 -2.14 -7.35
N MET A 44 22.26 -3.21 -8.02
CA MET A 44 21.64 -4.53 -7.90
C MET A 44 21.71 -5.06 -6.46
N SER A 45 22.86 -4.96 -5.81
CA SER A 45 23.06 -5.39 -4.42
C SER A 45 22.13 -4.65 -3.44
N LYS A 46 21.87 -3.35 -3.67
CA LYS A 46 20.93 -2.56 -2.86
C LYS A 46 19.47 -2.84 -3.21
N SER A 47 19.16 -2.98 -4.49
CA SER A 47 17.79 -3.17 -4.98
C SER A 47 17.28 -4.59 -4.76
N TRP A 48 18.14 -5.58 -4.56
CA TRP A 48 17.75 -6.98 -4.36
C TRP A 48 16.71 -7.15 -3.23
N TRP A 49 16.91 -6.46 -2.12
CA TRP A 49 15.97 -6.47 -1.00
C TRP A 49 14.58 -5.92 -1.36
N LEU A 50 14.54 -4.92 -2.26
CA LEU A 50 13.28 -4.37 -2.76
C LEU A 50 12.58 -5.35 -3.69
N ILE A 51 13.31 -6.09 -4.52
CA ILE A 51 12.76 -7.12 -5.40
C ILE A 51 12.12 -8.23 -4.55
N LEU A 52 12.86 -8.77 -3.57
CA LEU A 52 12.34 -9.79 -2.66
C LEU A 52 11.13 -9.28 -1.86
N SER A 53 11.19 -8.03 -1.39
CA SER A 53 10.08 -7.39 -0.68
C SER A 53 8.85 -7.25 -1.57
N GLY A 54 9.03 -6.88 -2.85
CA GLY A 54 7.93 -6.78 -3.82
C GLY A 54 7.30 -8.15 -4.14
N VAL A 55 8.12 -9.19 -4.30
CA VAL A 55 7.60 -10.56 -4.47
C VAL A 55 6.81 -11.00 -3.23
N ALA A 56 7.34 -10.77 -2.03
CA ALA A 56 6.65 -11.08 -0.78
C ALA A 56 5.33 -10.29 -0.64
N GLU A 57 5.31 -9.04 -1.10
CA GLU A 57 4.10 -8.21 -1.13
C GLU A 57 3.04 -8.78 -2.06
N VAL A 58 3.40 -9.15 -3.30
CA VAL A 58 2.46 -9.73 -4.26
C VAL A 58 1.89 -11.05 -3.75
N LEU A 59 2.73 -11.92 -3.18
CA LEU A 59 2.27 -13.17 -2.57
C LEU A 59 1.30 -12.90 -1.42
N TYR A 60 1.65 -11.99 -0.55
CA TYR A 60 0.83 -11.57 0.58
C TYR A 60 -0.52 -10.97 0.16
N LEU A 61 -0.57 -10.18 -0.94
CA LEU A 61 -1.80 -9.59 -1.47
C LEU A 61 -2.72 -10.59 -2.18
N LYS A 62 -2.23 -11.77 -2.57
CA LYS A 62 -2.99 -12.72 -3.39
C LYS A 62 -3.17 -14.10 -2.74
N ILE A 63 -2.47 -14.37 -1.65
CA ILE A 63 -2.53 -15.67 -0.98
C ILE A 63 -3.92 -16.00 -0.43
N ASP A 64 -4.66 -14.98 0.01
CA ASP A 64 -6.03 -15.09 0.48
C ASP A 64 -6.98 -15.62 -0.59
N GLN A 65 -6.87 -15.13 -1.83
CA GLN A 65 -7.68 -15.61 -2.97
C GLN A 65 -7.35 -17.06 -3.32
N ILE A 66 -6.07 -17.44 -3.25
CA ILE A 66 -5.64 -18.82 -3.48
C ILE A 66 -6.23 -19.73 -2.40
N MET A 67 -6.12 -19.34 -1.13
CA MET A 67 -6.64 -20.13 0.00
C MET A 67 -8.16 -20.24 -0.03
N LEU A 68 -8.88 -19.16 -0.36
CA LEU A 68 -10.32 -19.19 -0.56
C LEU A 68 -10.73 -20.18 -1.64
N GLY A 69 -10.01 -20.18 -2.78
CA GLY A 69 -10.28 -21.11 -3.87
C GLY A 69 -10.09 -22.57 -3.49
N MET A 70 -9.06 -22.85 -2.68
CA MET A 70 -8.76 -24.21 -2.22
C MET A 70 -9.74 -24.72 -1.15
N ILE A 71 -10.26 -23.82 -0.28
CA ILE A 71 -11.07 -24.20 0.89
C ILE A 71 -12.57 -24.10 0.57
N ASN A 72 -13.01 -23.01 -0.05
CA ASN A 72 -14.45 -22.70 -0.26
C ASN A 72 -14.90 -22.71 -1.73
N GLY A 73 -13.95 -22.87 -2.67
CA GLY A 73 -14.24 -22.93 -4.10
C GLY A 73 -14.30 -21.56 -4.79
N TYR A 74 -14.44 -21.61 -6.12
CA TYR A 74 -14.28 -20.43 -7.00
C TYR A 74 -15.40 -19.37 -6.83
N SER A 75 -16.59 -19.76 -6.40
CA SER A 75 -17.69 -18.80 -6.16
C SER A 75 -17.31 -17.81 -5.06
N THR A 76 -16.76 -18.31 -3.95
CA THR A 76 -16.31 -17.44 -2.83
C THR A 76 -15.12 -16.56 -3.25
N VAL A 77 -14.23 -17.06 -4.12
CA VAL A 77 -13.17 -16.23 -4.69
C VAL A 77 -13.74 -15.09 -5.51
N ALA A 78 -14.78 -15.33 -6.30
CA ALA A 78 -15.39 -14.30 -7.14
C ALA A 78 -15.99 -13.16 -6.30
N THR A 79 -16.77 -13.51 -5.25
CA THR A 79 -17.36 -12.51 -4.35
C THR A 79 -16.27 -11.72 -3.59
N TYR A 80 -15.24 -12.39 -3.09
CA TYR A 80 -14.11 -11.76 -2.43
C TYR A 80 -13.32 -10.85 -3.39
N ALA A 81 -13.03 -11.32 -4.61
CA ALA A 81 -12.23 -10.57 -5.58
C ALA A 81 -12.91 -9.26 -6.00
N VAL A 82 -14.23 -9.22 -6.11
CA VAL A 82 -15.01 -8.00 -6.35
C VAL A 82 -14.78 -6.99 -5.23
N ALA A 83 -14.94 -7.41 -3.99
CA ALA A 83 -14.75 -6.57 -2.81
C ALA A 83 -13.31 -6.06 -2.70
N ALA A 84 -12.33 -6.97 -2.83
CA ALA A 84 -10.92 -6.63 -2.77
C ALA A 84 -10.53 -5.61 -3.85
N ARG A 85 -10.98 -5.81 -5.10
CA ARG A 85 -10.69 -4.90 -6.22
C ARG A 85 -11.22 -3.49 -5.98
N LEU A 86 -12.44 -3.34 -5.46
CA LEU A 86 -13.01 -2.04 -5.12
C LEU A 86 -12.28 -1.37 -3.95
N SER A 87 -11.83 -2.14 -2.97
CA SER A 87 -11.03 -1.64 -1.86
C SER A 87 -9.61 -1.24 -2.30
N GLU A 88 -8.93 -2.09 -3.09
CA GLU A 88 -7.57 -1.88 -3.56
C GLU A 88 -7.44 -0.69 -4.54
N ALA A 89 -8.52 -0.35 -5.26
CA ALA A 89 -8.52 0.80 -6.17
C ALA A 89 -8.11 2.12 -5.49
N TRP A 90 -8.37 2.27 -4.20
CA TRP A 90 -8.02 3.46 -3.43
C TRP A 90 -6.54 3.53 -3.03
N TYR A 91 -5.81 2.41 -3.06
CA TYR A 91 -4.40 2.34 -2.68
C TYR A 91 -3.50 3.19 -3.58
N PHE A 92 -3.93 3.42 -4.83
CA PHE A 92 -3.27 4.29 -5.79
C PHE A 92 -3.02 5.71 -5.24
N PHE A 93 -3.98 6.28 -4.48
CA PHE A 93 -3.82 7.61 -3.90
C PHE A 93 -2.64 7.68 -2.92
N SER A 94 -2.47 6.66 -2.09
CA SER A 94 -1.34 6.63 -1.14
C SER A 94 0.01 6.62 -1.86
N THR A 95 0.09 5.90 -2.97
CA THR A 95 1.31 5.78 -3.77
C THR A 95 1.68 7.09 -4.46
N ILE A 96 0.71 7.78 -5.09
CA ILE A 96 0.95 9.08 -5.75
C ILE A 96 1.35 10.13 -4.73
N ILE A 97 0.59 10.25 -3.64
CA ILE A 97 0.86 11.27 -2.61
C ILE A 97 2.27 11.05 -2.03
N THR A 98 2.61 9.83 -1.64
CA THR A 98 3.95 9.56 -1.09
C THR A 98 5.07 9.75 -2.10
N ALA A 99 4.85 9.43 -3.38
CA ALA A 99 5.82 9.68 -4.44
C ALA A 99 6.09 11.18 -4.62
N SER A 100 5.02 12.01 -4.60
CA SER A 100 5.13 13.47 -4.71
C SER A 100 5.83 14.11 -3.50
N PHE A 101 5.63 13.55 -2.29
CA PHE A 101 6.28 14.03 -1.07
C PHE A 101 7.70 13.48 -0.85
N PHE A 102 8.12 12.47 -1.59
CA PHE A 102 9.41 11.82 -1.38
C PHE A 102 10.61 12.77 -1.53
N PRO A 103 10.69 13.66 -2.56
CA PRO A 103 11.77 14.65 -2.64
C PRO A 103 11.77 15.62 -1.44
N LEU A 104 10.59 16.02 -0.96
CA LEU A 104 10.47 16.90 0.20
C LEU A 104 10.99 16.25 1.48
N LEU A 105 10.73 14.95 1.68
CA LEU A 105 11.27 14.19 2.81
C LEU A 105 12.81 14.13 2.76
N ILE A 106 13.40 13.94 1.58
CA ILE A 106 14.87 13.94 1.40
C ILE A 106 15.46 15.30 1.74
N LEU A 107 14.83 16.40 1.28
CA LEU A 107 15.28 17.76 1.58
C LEU A 107 15.16 18.04 3.08
N ALA A 108 14.03 17.73 3.69
CA ALA A 108 13.82 17.89 5.14
C ALA A 108 14.87 17.13 5.97
N LYS A 109 15.24 15.91 5.55
CA LYS A 109 16.30 15.11 6.22
C LYS A 109 17.68 15.78 6.11
N LYS A 110 17.97 16.45 4.99
CA LYS A 110 19.24 17.20 4.81
C LYS A 110 19.29 18.47 5.67
N GLU A 111 18.15 19.11 5.91
CA GLU A 111 18.10 20.34 6.70
C GLU A 111 18.23 20.06 8.21
N SER A 112 17.36 19.23 8.76
CA SER A 112 17.44 18.80 10.16
C SER A 112 16.61 17.56 10.45
N GLU A 113 17.01 16.81 11.46
CA GLU A 113 16.27 15.63 11.93
C GLU A 113 14.88 16.00 12.47
N GLU A 114 14.73 17.15 13.07
CA GLU A 114 13.47 17.65 13.61
C GLU A 114 12.49 17.98 12.47
N LYS A 115 12.93 18.73 11.46
CA LYS A 115 12.13 19.05 10.28
C LYS A 115 11.67 17.79 9.53
N TYR A 116 12.57 16.79 9.44
CA TYR A 116 12.26 15.51 8.83
C TYR A 116 11.15 14.76 9.59
N LYS A 117 11.27 14.64 10.92
CA LYS A 117 10.24 14.01 11.76
C LYS A 117 8.91 14.73 11.69
N HIS A 118 8.92 16.07 11.65
CA HIS A 118 7.73 16.88 11.50
C HIS A 118 7.06 16.61 10.14
N THR A 119 7.83 16.62 9.05
CA THR A 119 7.32 16.34 7.69
C THR A 119 6.75 14.94 7.57
N LEU A 120 7.41 13.93 8.18
CA LEU A 120 6.89 12.55 8.24
C LEU A 120 5.57 12.47 9.01
N LEU A 121 5.48 13.17 10.14
CA LEU A 121 4.28 13.20 10.96
C LEU A 121 3.11 13.84 10.19
N ASP A 122 3.35 14.96 9.53
CA ASP A 122 2.32 15.66 8.76
C ASP A 122 1.83 14.83 7.56
N LEU A 123 2.76 14.19 6.85
CA LEU A 123 2.40 13.28 5.76
C LEU A 123 1.59 12.09 6.28
N SER A 124 2.02 11.50 7.39
CA SER A 124 1.32 10.37 8.01
C SER A 124 -0.09 10.75 8.47
N ARG A 125 -0.27 11.94 9.06
CA ARG A 125 -1.59 12.48 9.46
C ARG A 125 -2.52 12.61 8.26
N LYS A 126 -2.04 13.26 7.19
CA LYS A 126 -2.83 13.50 5.97
C LYS A 126 -3.27 12.21 5.32
N LEU A 127 -2.35 11.23 5.22
CA LEU A 127 -2.66 9.94 4.61
C LEU A 127 -3.60 9.11 5.48
N PHE A 128 -3.38 9.06 6.79
CA PHE A 128 -4.29 8.37 7.70
C PHE A 128 -5.70 8.96 7.67
N PHE A 129 -5.82 10.29 7.69
CA PHE A 129 -7.10 10.98 7.60
C PHE A 129 -7.81 10.74 6.27
N CYS A 130 -7.06 10.78 5.15
CA CYS A 130 -7.60 10.46 3.83
C CYS A 130 -8.13 9.02 3.78
N ALA A 131 -7.35 8.04 4.27
CA ALA A 131 -7.77 6.66 4.34
C ALA A 131 -9.00 6.46 5.23
N LEU A 132 -9.08 7.18 6.35
CA LEU A 132 -10.22 7.13 7.27
C LEU A 132 -11.51 7.62 6.58
N ILE A 133 -11.45 8.77 5.89
CA ILE A 133 -12.60 9.29 5.13
C ILE A 133 -13.04 8.29 4.06
N ILE A 134 -12.09 7.75 3.29
CA ILE A 134 -12.38 6.76 2.25
C ILE A 134 -13.04 5.52 2.88
N SER A 135 -12.50 5.01 3.99
CA SER A 135 -13.04 3.82 4.65
C SER A 135 -14.46 4.05 5.14
N ILE A 136 -14.75 5.18 5.77
CA ILE A 136 -16.09 5.55 6.22
C ILE A 136 -17.04 5.69 5.03
N PHE A 137 -16.63 6.42 4.00
CA PHE A 137 -17.44 6.65 2.81
C PHE A 137 -17.81 5.33 2.11
N ILE A 138 -16.82 4.46 1.86
CA ILE A 138 -17.05 3.16 1.23
C ILE A 138 -17.91 2.25 2.11
N THR A 139 -17.71 2.26 3.44
CA THR A 139 -18.54 1.49 4.36
C THR A 139 -20.03 1.87 4.24
N ILE A 140 -20.32 3.16 4.09
CA ILE A 140 -21.71 3.66 3.95
C ILE A 140 -22.33 3.24 2.62
N ILE A 141 -21.57 3.35 1.51
CA ILE A 141 -22.12 3.11 0.17
C ILE A 141 -21.97 1.67 -0.33
N ALA A 142 -21.26 0.78 0.40
CA ALA A 142 -20.85 -0.53 -0.09
C ALA A 142 -22.00 -1.36 -0.67
N HIS A 143 -23.13 -1.47 0.02
CA HIS A 143 -24.29 -2.24 -0.46
C HIS A 143 -24.86 -1.67 -1.75
N THR A 144 -25.04 -0.35 -1.81
CA THR A 144 -25.56 0.33 -3.01
C THR A 144 -24.58 0.20 -4.17
N ALA A 145 -23.28 0.41 -3.92
CA ALA A 145 -22.26 0.32 -4.94
C ALA A 145 -22.15 -1.11 -5.53
N ILE A 146 -22.14 -2.14 -4.69
CA ILE A 146 -22.10 -3.53 -5.16
C ILE A 146 -23.36 -3.87 -5.97
N ASN A 147 -24.54 -3.50 -5.49
CA ASN A 147 -25.78 -3.80 -6.20
C ASN A 147 -25.85 -3.14 -7.57
N ILE A 148 -25.44 -1.87 -7.69
CA ILE A 148 -25.43 -1.15 -8.98
C ILE A 148 -24.37 -1.70 -9.94
N LEU A 149 -23.17 -2.01 -9.44
CA LEU A 149 -22.05 -2.38 -10.32
C LEU A 149 -22.03 -3.87 -10.70
N TYR A 150 -22.51 -4.76 -9.80
CA TYR A 150 -22.36 -6.20 -9.95
C TYR A 150 -23.69 -6.97 -9.78
N GLY A 151 -24.74 -6.33 -9.29
CA GLY A 151 -26.06 -6.94 -9.08
C GLY A 151 -26.14 -7.81 -7.82
N GLU A 152 -27.36 -8.35 -7.57
CA GLU A 152 -27.69 -9.12 -6.37
C GLU A 152 -26.87 -10.40 -6.18
N ALA A 153 -26.39 -11.00 -7.26
CA ALA A 153 -25.55 -12.20 -7.20
C ALA A 153 -24.24 -11.98 -6.38
N TYR A 154 -23.82 -10.73 -6.22
CA TYR A 154 -22.61 -10.33 -5.47
C TYR A 154 -22.93 -9.64 -4.15
N ALA A 155 -24.15 -9.75 -3.60
CA ALA A 155 -24.56 -9.06 -2.37
C ALA A 155 -23.60 -9.32 -1.18
N GLU A 156 -23.06 -10.54 -1.05
CA GLU A 156 -22.07 -10.89 -0.02
C GLU A 156 -20.79 -10.06 -0.14
N SER A 157 -20.40 -9.64 -1.35
CA SER A 157 -19.22 -8.78 -1.58
C SER A 157 -19.32 -7.44 -0.86
N ALA A 158 -20.53 -6.94 -0.57
CA ALA A 158 -20.71 -5.68 0.17
C ALA A 158 -20.22 -5.83 1.62
N THR A 159 -20.57 -6.92 2.30
CA THR A 159 -20.10 -7.18 3.66
C THR A 159 -18.59 -7.39 3.71
N ILE A 160 -18.04 -8.10 2.72
CA ILE A 160 -16.59 -8.28 2.59
C ILE A 160 -15.91 -6.92 2.36
N LEU A 161 -16.45 -6.06 1.49
CA LEU A 161 -15.92 -4.72 1.19
C LEU A 161 -15.92 -3.82 2.43
N ILE A 162 -17.01 -3.82 3.21
CA ILE A 162 -17.14 -3.07 4.47
C ILE A 162 -16.00 -3.39 5.42
N ILE A 163 -15.58 -4.64 5.50
CA ILE A 163 -14.48 -5.04 6.37
C ILE A 163 -13.14 -4.74 5.71
N HIS A 164 -12.96 -5.18 4.45
CA HIS A 164 -11.68 -5.11 3.75
C HIS A 164 -11.18 -3.67 3.55
N ILE A 165 -12.07 -2.69 3.37
CA ILE A 165 -11.68 -1.28 3.15
C ILE A 165 -10.89 -0.70 4.32
N TRP A 166 -11.09 -1.19 5.55
CA TRP A 166 -10.35 -0.73 6.73
C TRP A 166 -8.86 -1.11 6.69
N ALA A 167 -8.47 -2.06 5.84
CA ALA A 167 -7.06 -2.34 5.54
C ALA A 167 -6.35 -1.12 4.91
N SER A 168 -7.10 -0.24 4.24
CA SER A 168 -6.55 0.97 3.62
C SER A 168 -5.82 1.89 4.62
N LEU A 169 -6.26 1.95 5.88
CA LEU A 169 -5.60 2.71 6.95
C LEU A 169 -4.12 2.30 7.07
N PHE A 170 -3.88 1.00 7.07
CA PHE A 170 -2.55 0.43 7.20
C PHE A 170 -1.75 0.47 5.91
N VAL A 171 -2.41 0.34 4.75
CA VAL A 171 -1.77 0.47 3.43
C VAL A 171 -1.28 1.91 3.20
N PHE A 172 -2.06 2.91 3.57
CA PHE A 172 -1.66 4.32 3.46
C PHE A 172 -0.49 4.64 4.40
N MET A 173 -0.51 4.10 5.61
CA MET A 173 0.63 4.21 6.55
C MET A 173 1.86 3.46 6.01
N ARG A 174 1.67 2.29 5.39
CA ARG A 174 2.74 1.52 4.75
C ARG A 174 3.42 2.30 3.63
N ALA A 175 2.69 3.08 2.86
CA ALA A 175 3.26 3.91 1.80
C ALA A 175 4.27 4.92 2.35
N VAL A 176 3.99 5.56 3.51
CA VAL A 176 4.96 6.43 4.21
C VAL A 176 6.14 5.64 4.74
N LEU A 177 5.87 4.50 5.39
CA LEU A 177 6.91 3.61 5.92
C LEU A 177 7.90 3.19 4.82
N SER A 178 7.42 2.84 3.64
CA SER A 178 8.29 2.45 2.52
C SER A 178 9.26 3.56 2.14
N LYS A 179 8.83 4.83 2.11
CA LYS A 179 9.72 5.96 1.82
C LYS A 179 10.72 6.20 2.95
N TRP A 180 10.27 6.09 4.21
CA TRP A 180 11.13 6.18 5.37
C TRP A 180 12.23 5.11 5.36
N LEU A 181 11.88 3.85 5.08
CA LEU A 181 12.84 2.74 5.00
C LEU A 181 13.91 2.96 3.92
N VAL A 182 13.54 3.57 2.79
CA VAL A 182 14.48 3.94 1.73
C VAL A 182 15.46 5.01 2.20
N ILE A 183 14.95 6.09 2.83
CA ILE A 183 15.77 7.21 3.31
C ILE A 183 16.73 6.76 4.42
N GLU A 184 16.28 5.89 5.32
CA GLU A 184 17.07 5.37 6.44
C GLU A 184 17.98 4.19 6.06
N ASN A 185 18.03 3.78 4.78
CA ASN A 185 18.78 2.59 4.33
C ASN A 185 18.40 1.29 5.06
N MET A 186 17.12 1.13 5.42
CA MET A 186 16.60 -0.02 6.14
C MET A 186 15.79 -0.96 5.24
N LEU A 187 16.20 -1.13 3.97
CA LEU A 187 15.50 -1.93 2.96
C LEU A 187 15.24 -3.39 3.37
N PRO A 188 16.17 -4.12 4.04
CA PRO A 188 15.92 -5.48 4.51
C PRO A 188 14.72 -5.56 5.45
N PHE A 189 14.45 -4.49 6.22
CA PHE A 189 13.31 -4.46 7.12
C PHE A 189 11.96 -4.45 6.38
N SER A 190 11.91 -3.92 5.17
CA SER A 190 10.73 -4.01 4.31
C SER A 190 10.34 -5.48 4.05
N LEU A 191 11.33 -6.32 3.73
CA LEU A 191 11.11 -7.76 3.53
C LEU A 191 10.59 -8.44 4.81
N VAL A 192 11.23 -8.15 5.96
CA VAL A 192 10.82 -8.73 7.26
C VAL A 192 9.37 -8.40 7.58
N THR A 193 8.95 -7.15 7.36
CA THR A 193 7.56 -6.72 7.63
C THR A 193 6.54 -7.37 6.69
N HIS A 194 6.86 -7.54 5.40
CA HIS A 194 5.98 -8.25 4.46
C HIS A 194 5.88 -9.74 4.79
N ILE A 195 6.98 -10.39 5.12
CA ILE A 195 6.99 -11.81 5.52
C ILE A 195 6.17 -11.99 6.80
N SER A 196 6.33 -11.13 7.80
CA SER A 196 5.54 -11.23 9.05
C SER A 196 4.04 -11.09 8.79
N GLY A 197 3.65 -10.13 7.93
CA GLY A 197 2.26 -9.98 7.50
C GLY A 197 1.74 -11.21 6.75
N ALA A 198 2.54 -11.77 5.83
CA ALA A 198 2.17 -12.97 5.07
C ALA A 198 1.96 -14.19 5.99
N ILE A 199 2.85 -14.43 6.94
CA ILE A 199 2.73 -15.53 7.90
C ILE A 199 1.44 -15.39 8.72
N VAL A 200 1.19 -14.20 9.26
CA VAL A 200 -0.03 -13.93 10.04
C VAL A 200 -1.28 -14.09 9.18
N ASN A 201 -1.26 -13.59 7.94
CA ASN A 201 -2.36 -13.72 6.99
C ASN A 201 -2.68 -15.20 6.73
N ILE A 202 -1.68 -16.02 6.43
CA ILE A 202 -1.85 -17.46 6.19
C ILE A 202 -2.46 -18.16 7.42
N ILE A 203 -1.91 -17.90 8.60
CA ILE A 203 -2.40 -18.52 9.85
C ILE A 203 -3.86 -18.13 10.11
N LEU A 204 -4.19 -16.85 9.99
CA LEU A 204 -5.55 -16.38 10.20
C LEU A 204 -6.50 -16.89 9.14
N ASN A 205 -6.10 -16.96 7.88
CA ASN A 205 -6.91 -17.52 6.81
C ASN A 205 -7.20 -19.00 7.02
N LEU A 206 -6.24 -19.81 7.47
CA LEU A 206 -6.46 -21.23 7.82
C LEU A 206 -7.52 -21.41 8.92
N ILE A 207 -7.64 -20.45 9.84
CA ILE A 207 -8.58 -20.50 10.95
C ILE A 207 -9.95 -19.91 10.57
N LEU A 208 -9.96 -18.78 9.84
CA LEU A 208 -11.15 -17.98 9.62
C LEU A 208 -11.89 -18.37 8.33
N ILE A 209 -11.18 -18.74 7.25
CA ILE A 209 -11.83 -19.10 5.98
C ILE A 209 -12.80 -20.30 6.16
N PRO A 210 -12.45 -21.40 6.86
CA PRO A 210 -13.38 -22.52 7.04
C PRO A 210 -14.65 -22.15 7.77
N LYS A 211 -14.61 -21.10 8.62
CA LYS A 211 -15.74 -20.68 9.46
C LYS A 211 -16.58 -19.57 8.83
N MET A 212 -15.94 -18.65 8.10
CA MET A 212 -16.54 -17.38 7.68
C MET A 212 -16.31 -17.06 6.18
N GLY A 213 -15.70 -17.95 5.43
CA GLY A 213 -15.45 -17.76 4.00
C GLY A 213 -14.70 -16.46 3.68
N GLY A 214 -15.21 -15.69 2.72
CA GLY A 214 -14.65 -14.42 2.28
C GLY A 214 -14.59 -13.35 3.37
N ILE A 215 -15.55 -13.34 4.30
CA ILE A 215 -15.55 -12.44 5.46
C ILE A 215 -14.35 -12.74 6.36
N GLY A 216 -14.09 -14.01 6.64
CA GLY A 216 -12.94 -14.43 7.43
C GLY A 216 -11.61 -13.98 6.79
N SER A 217 -11.51 -14.09 5.48
CA SER A 217 -10.35 -13.64 4.73
C SER A 217 -10.17 -12.12 4.81
N ALA A 218 -11.24 -11.33 4.71
CA ALA A 218 -11.18 -9.89 4.87
C ALA A 218 -10.67 -9.46 6.26
N ILE A 219 -11.14 -10.13 7.32
CA ILE A 219 -10.66 -9.91 8.70
C ILE A 219 -9.17 -10.25 8.81
N ALA A 220 -8.75 -11.41 8.27
CA ALA A 220 -7.36 -11.83 8.24
C ALA A 220 -6.48 -10.78 7.55
N THR A 221 -6.95 -10.20 6.45
CA THR A 221 -6.23 -9.16 5.68
C THR A 221 -6.07 -7.87 6.51
N VAL A 222 -7.12 -7.37 7.17
CA VAL A 222 -7.02 -6.17 8.00
C VAL A 222 -6.01 -6.36 9.13
N ILE A 223 -6.07 -7.50 9.84
CA ILE A 223 -5.16 -7.79 10.94
C ILE A 223 -3.71 -7.93 10.44
N SER A 224 -3.47 -8.67 9.37
CA SER A 224 -2.13 -8.88 8.84
C SER A 224 -1.52 -7.60 8.28
N TYR A 225 -2.32 -6.71 7.67
CA TYR A 225 -1.85 -5.39 7.23
C TYR A 225 -1.51 -4.49 8.41
N SER A 226 -2.26 -4.56 9.51
CA SER A 226 -1.94 -3.83 10.72
C SER A 226 -0.59 -4.28 11.32
N ILE A 227 -0.34 -5.59 11.31
CA ILE A 227 0.93 -6.15 11.80
C ILE A 227 2.08 -5.76 10.89
N SER A 228 1.96 -5.95 9.57
CA SER A 228 3.05 -5.66 8.63
C SER A 228 3.41 -4.17 8.57
N SER A 229 2.42 -3.28 8.74
CA SER A 229 2.62 -1.84 8.52
C SER A 229 2.83 -1.03 9.81
N TYR A 230 2.38 -1.55 10.94
CA TYR A 230 2.38 -0.79 12.18
C TYR A 230 2.97 -1.57 13.37
N PHE A 231 2.38 -2.70 13.78
CA PHE A 231 2.81 -3.39 15.00
C PHE A 231 4.23 -3.96 14.92
N SER A 232 4.68 -4.42 13.74
CA SER A 232 6.04 -4.90 13.51
C SER A 232 7.12 -3.84 13.80
N LEU A 233 6.78 -2.55 13.73
CA LEU A 233 7.71 -1.46 13.97
C LEU A 233 8.18 -1.39 15.43
N PHE A 234 7.40 -1.92 16.37
CA PHE A 234 7.72 -1.89 17.79
C PHE A 234 8.64 -3.03 18.22
N ILE A 235 8.83 -4.05 17.37
CA ILE A 235 9.71 -5.19 17.68
C ILE A 235 11.17 -4.75 17.71
N PHE A 236 11.60 -3.91 16.77
CA PHE A 236 12.99 -3.50 16.63
C PHE A 236 13.22 -2.06 17.11
N LYS A 237 14.28 -1.82 17.90
CA LYS A 237 14.59 -0.48 18.45
C LYS A 237 14.70 0.61 17.38
N ARG A 238 15.30 0.29 16.22
CA ARG A 238 15.51 1.25 15.12
C ARG A 238 14.22 1.72 14.47
N THR A 239 13.19 0.89 14.40
CA THR A 239 11.93 1.20 13.72
C THR A 239 10.88 1.81 14.65
N ARG A 240 11.07 1.71 15.97
CA ARG A 240 10.15 2.29 16.97
C ARG A 240 9.92 3.79 16.78
N VAL A 241 10.94 4.53 16.29
CA VAL A 241 10.80 5.96 15.99
C VAL A 241 9.66 6.19 15.00
N MET A 242 9.63 5.43 13.91
CA MET A 242 8.56 5.51 12.93
C MET A 242 7.23 5.02 13.50
N GLY A 243 7.24 3.97 14.30
CA GLY A 243 6.06 3.49 15.03
C GLY A 243 5.42 4.58 15.87
N TRP A 244 6.21 5.33 16.65
CA TRP A 244 5.71 6.46 17.48
C TRP A 244 5.22 7.63 16.63
N ILE A 245 5.86 7.94 15.49
CA ILE A 245 5.38 8.96 14.54
C ILE A 245 4.00 8.57 14.03
N MET A 246 3.82 7.30 13.62
CA MET A 246 2.53 6.78 13.17
C MET A 246 1.47 6.81 14.27
N THR A 247 1.82 6.38 15.49
CA THR A 247 0.93 6.47 16.65
C THR A 247 0.44 7.90 16.84
N LYS A 248 1.37 8.85 16.87
CA LYS A 248 1.05 10.27 17.01
C LYS A 248 0.17 10.76 15.86
N ALA A 249 0.43 10.29 14.62
CA ALA A 249 -0.39 10.64 13.46
C ALA A 249 -1.83 10.15 13.60
N ILE A 250 -2.05 8.93 14.06
CA ILE A 250 -3.38 8.33 14.28
C ILE A 250 -4.19 9.18 15.26
N PHE A 251 -3.61 9.49 16.44
CA PHE A 251 -4.32 10.24 17.49
C PHE A 251 -4.48 11.73 17.19
N THR A 252 -3.68 12.27 16.27
CA THR A 252 -3.69 13.70 15.94
C THR A 252 -4.11 13.98 14.50
N CYS A 253 -4.69 13.02 13.79
CA CYS A 253 -5.09 13.17 12.38
C CYS A 253 -6.11 14.31 12.19
N PHE A 254 -6.99 14.57 13.16
CA PHE A 254 -7.97 15.66 13.10
C PHE A 254 -7.36 17.05 13.29
N LEU A 255 -6.12 17.17 13.79
CA LEU A 255 -5.40 18.44 13.95
C LEU A 255 -4.81 18.99 12.63
N ILE A 256 -4.99 18.32 11.52
CA ILE A 256 -4.54 18.78 10.18
C ILE A 256 -5.08 20.18 9.87
N PHE A 257 -6.27 20.49 10.35
CA PHE A 257 -6.94 21.78 10.11
C PHE A 257 -6.55 22.88 11.10
N ARG A 258 -5.91 22.56 12.22
CA ARG A 258 -5.55 23.51 13.28
C ARG A 258 -4.23 24.25 13.01
N GLY A 259 -3.35 23.70 12.18
CA GLY A 259 -2.01 24.25 11.92
C GLY A 259 -1.93 25.41 10.92
N LYS A 260 -3.04 25.84 10.31
CA LYS A 260 -3.04 26.95 9.33
C LYS A 260 -3.16 28.34 9.95
N ASN A 261 -3.54 28.46 11.20
CA ASN A 261 -3.81 29.75 11.83
C ASN A 261 -2.59 30.39 12.55
N GLU A 262 -1.48 29.67 12.69
CA GLU A 262 -0.31 30.23 13.40
C GLU A 262 0.75 30.84 12.47
N THR A 263 0.63 30.70 11.14
CA THR A 263 1.61 31.26 10.18
C THR A 263 1.20 32.58 9.53
N ILE A 264 0.08 33.18 9.94
CA ILE A 264 -0.41 34.48 9.40
C ILE A 264 -0.02 35.68 10.29
N HIS A 265 0.54 35.44 11.46
CA HIS A 265 0.94 36.51 12.38
C HIS A 265 2.42 36.41 12.83
N LYS A 266 3.34 36.27 11.88
CA LYS A 266 4.74 36.64 12.11
C LYS A 266 5.35 37.24 10.87
#